data_afa15e53fcac1b07772cd37ef693f33c
#
_entry.id   afa15e53fcac1b07772cd37ef693f33c
#
_cell.length_a   1.000
_cell.length_b   1.000
_cell.length_c   1.000
_cell.angle_alpha   90.00
_cell.angle_beta   90.00
_cell.angle_gamma   90.00
#
_symmetry.space_group_name_H-M   'P 1'
#
loop_
_entity.id
_entity.type
_entity.pdbx_description
1 polymer ?
#
loop_
_entity_poly.entity_id
_entity_poly.type
_entity_poly.pdbx_seq_one_letter_code
_entity_poly.pdbx_strand_id
1 'polypeptide(L)'
;MNVLPVSAPLIFPRFDPIEHRYVLGSVELPSVTRILNDVLGGYDGVSREVMRRKAEIGEAVHVATAMYDTGVLDESSVPTEIAGYCEAWKRFRKDTGFMPEWVERIVWSTQQGYAGTLDRTGFFERLKRINPTMRCLVDIKATAAYMPSVEPQTAAYSHAFAACAHLPVRHRFSVRLMPEGNYQLTEHTDPSDIAVFLSCLTVYHWRKEHA
;
A
#
# COMPACT_ATOMS: atom_id res chain seq x y z
N MET A 1 43.83 -15.00 11.14
CA MET A 1 42.95 -14.64 10.00
C MET A 1 41.52 -14.78 10.48
N ASN A 2 40.86 -13.68 10.83
CA ASN A 2 39.42 -13.69 11.14
C ASN A 2 38.68 -13.72 9.82
N VAL A 3 38.11 -14.86 9.50
CA VAL A 3 37.15 -14.99 8.40
C VAL A 3 35.86 -14.31 8.87
N LEU A 4 35.51 -13.17 8.27
CA LEU A 4 34.22 -12.53 8.50
C LEU A 4 33.13 -13.53 8.10
N PRO A 5 32.07 -13.69 8.90
CA PRO A 5 30.97 -14.59 8.55
C PRO A 5 30.37 -14.11 7.21
N VAL A 6 30.28 -15.01 6.26
CA VAL A 6 29.53 -14.80 5.01
C VAL A 6 28.11 -14.46 5.43
N SER A 7 27.68 -13.22 5.21
CA SER A 7 26.30 -12.83 5.47
C SER A 7 25.38 -13.75 4.68
N ALA A 8 24.43 -14.38 5.37
CA ALA A 8 23.40 -15.17 4.71
C ALA A 8 22.75 -14.34 3.59
N PRO A 9 22.45 -14.92 2.43
CA PRO A 9 21.82 -14.19 1.34
C PRO A 9 20.53 -13.54 1.82
N LEU A 10 20.35 -12.26 1.52
CA LEU A 10 19.11 -11.53 1.82
C LEU A 10 17.99 -12.19 1.02
N ILE A 11 17.09 -12.89 1.72
CA ILE A 11 15.92 -13.52 1.10
C ILE A 11 14.81 -12.46 1.08
N PHE A 12 14.30 -12.15 -0.13
CA PHE A 12 13.18 -11.24 -0.32
C PHE A 12 11.90 -12.04 -0.54
N PRO A 13 10.74 -11.59 -0.03
CA PRO A 13 9.47 -12.21 -0.36
C PRO A 13 9.18 -12.08 -1.87
N ARG A 14 8.61 -13.15 -2.43
CA ARG A 14 8.04 -13.15 -3.77
C ARG A 14 6.52 -13.04 -3.66
N PHE A 15 5.92 -12.25 -4.53
CA PHE A 15 4.47 -12.22 -4.69
C PHE A 15 4.07 -13.25 -5.76
N ASP A 16 3.12 -14.10 -5.42
CA ASP A 16 2.49 -15.04 -6.33
C ASP A 16 1.14 -14.43 -6.77
N PRO A 17 1.01 -13.95 -8.01
CA PRO A 17 -0.22 -13.29 -8.46
C PRO A 17 -1.39 -14.24 -8.67
N ILE A 18 -1.13 -15.55 -8.87
CA ILE A 18 -2.18 -16.56 -9.07
C ILE A 18 -2.86 -16.86 -7.74
N GLU A 19 -2.05 -17.15 -6.70
CA GLU A 19 -2.53 -17.48 -5.36
C GLU A 19 -2.73 -16.22 -4.47
N HIS A 20 -2.36 -15.06 -5.00
CA HIS A 20 -2.40 -13.76 -4.30
C HIS A 20 -1.77 -13.81 -2.89
N ARG A 21 -0.55 -14.33 -2.82
CA ARG A 21 0.18 -14.55 -1.57
C ARG A 21 1.64 -14.12 -1.67
N TYR A 22 2.24 -13.86 -0.51
CA TYR A 22 3.66 -13.58 -0.38
C TYR A 22 4.39 -14.80 0.19
N VAL A 23 5.56 -15.14 -0.38
CA VAL A 23 6.35 -16.29 0.05
C VAL A 23 7.78 -15.85 0.33
N LEU A 24 8.24 -16.03 1.57
CA LEU A 24 9.61 -15.78 2.02
C LEU A 24 10.33 -17.12 2.26
N GLY A 25 11.21 -17.51 1.34
CA GLY A 25 11.79 -18.86 1.34
C GLY A 25 10.70 -19.92 1.15
N SER A 26 10.43 -20.71 2.19
CA SER A 26 9.35 -21.71 2.23
C SER A 26 8.12 -21.25 3.04
N VAL A 27 8.16 -20.04 3.60
CA VAL A 27 7.12 -19.54 4.51
C VAL A 27 6.15 -18.65 3.76
N GLU A 28 4.85 -18.96 3.81
CA GLU A 28 3.79 -18.08 3.33
C GLU A 28 3.53 -16.99 4.37
N LEU A 29 3.50 -15.73 3.90
CA LEU A 29 3.18 -14.56 4.70
C LEU A 29 1.80 -14.04 4.26
N PRO A 30 0.84 -13.88 5.19
CA PRO A 30 -0.44 -13.27 4.86
C PRO A 30 -0.25 -11.80 4.46
N SER A 31 -1.07 -11.34 3.51
CA SER A 31 -1.04 -9.94 3.08
C SER A 31 -1.77 -9.03 4.08
N VAL A 32 -1.30 -7.78 4.21
CA VAL A 32 -1.96 -6.74 5.02
C VAL A 32 -3.45 -6.62 4.68
N THR A 33 -3.79 -6.52 3.41
CA THR A 33 -5.18 -6.38 2.95
C THR A 33 -6.02 -7.62 3.26
N ARG A 34 -5.46 -8.84 3.13
CA ARG A 34 -6.15 -10.09 3.46
C ARG A 34 -6.48 -10.15 4.95
N ILE A 35 -5.51 -9.83 5.82
CA ILE A 35 -5.71 -9.80 7.27
C ILE A 35 -6.84 -8.85 7.65
N LEU A 36 -6.80 -7.61 7.14
CA LEU A 36 -7.80 -6.60 7.47
C LEU A 36 -9.18 -6.96 6.93
N ASN A 37 -9.29 -7.45 5.70
CA ASN A 37 -10.56 -7.87 5.11
C ASN A 37 -11.18 -9.06 5.85
N ASP A 38 -10.36 -10.04 6.26
CA ASP A 38 -10.84 -11.21 6.99
C ASP A 38 -11.39 -10.87 8.38
N VAL A 39 -10.76 -9.91 9.06
CA VAL A 39 -11.09 -9.60 10.45
C VAL A 39 -12.10 -8.47 10.58
N LEU A 40 -11.92 -7.38 9.84
CA LEU A 40 -12.78 -6.19 9.93
C LEU A 40 -14.01 -6.30 9.02
N GLY A 41 -13.97 -7.15 8.00
CA GLY A 41 -15.01 -7.21 6.98
C GLY A 41 -15.03 -5.93 6.15
N GLY A 42 -16.17 -5.58 5.58
CA GLY A 42 -16.33 -4.28 4.93
C GLY A 42 -17.12 -4.27 3.63
N TYR A 43 -17.60 -5.43 3.18
CA TYR A 43 -18.31 -5.54 1.90
C TYR A 43 -19.66 -6.25 2.02
N ASP A 44 -20.23 -6.29 3.23
CA ASP A 44 -21.52 -6.92 3.45
C ASP A 44 -22.62 -6.20 2.65
N GLY A 45 -23.37 -6.97 1.85
CA GLY A 45 -24.46 -6.45 1.02
C GLY A 45 -24.05 -5.92 -0.37
N VAL A 46 -22.76 -5.92 -0.74
CA VAL A 46 -22.32 -5.55 -2.09
C VAL A 46 -22.26 -6.80 -2.98
N SER A 47 -22.84 -6.73 -4.19
CA SER A 47 -22.78 -7.86 -5.12
C SER A 47 -21.34 -8.18 -5.54
N ARG A 48 -21.03 -9.48 -5.73
CA ARG A 48 -19.69 -9.95 -6.14
C ARG A 48 -19.23 -9.32 -7.45
N GLU A 49 -20.15 -9.07 -8.37
CA GLU A 49 -19.85 -8.46 -9.67
C GLU A 49 -19.42 -7.00 -9.52
N VAL A 50 -20.11 -6.23 -8.68
CA VAL A 50 -19.74 -4.83 -8.38
C VAL A 50 -18.39 -4.78 -7.68
N MET A 51 -18.12 -5.70 -6.75
CA MET A 51 -16.83 -5.78 -6.08
C MET A 51 -15.70 -6.12 -7.05
N ARG A 52 -15.89 -7.10 -7.92
CA ARG A 52 -14.92 -7.48 -8.95
C ARG A 52 -14.60 -6.30 -9.86
N ARG A 53 -15.64 -5.60 -10.36
CA ARG A 53 -15.44 -4.43 -11.23
C ARG A 53 -14.67 -3.30 -10.55
N LYS A 54 -14.99 -3.02 -9.29
CA LYS A 54 -14.24 -2.02 -8.50
C LYS A 54 -12.78 -2.42 -8.28
N ALA A 55 -12.51 -3.70 -8.04
CA ALA A 55 -11.15 -4.22 -7.90
C ALA A 55 -10.35 -4.08 -9.21
N GLU A 56 -10.96 -4.42 -10.36
CA GLU A 56 -10.35 -4.28 -11.70
C GLU A 56 -9.99 -2.81 -12.00
N ILE A 57 -10.90 -1.87 -11.71
CA ILE A 57 -10.62 -0.44 -11.85
C ILE A 57 -9.50 -0.01 -10.92
N GLY A 58 -9.54 -0.43 -9.65
CA GLY A 58 -8.50 -0.11 -8.68
C GLY A 58 -7.13 -0.59 -9.14
N GLU A 59 -7.01 -1.85 -9.56
CA GLU A 59 -5.77 -2.43 -10.08
C GLU A 59 -5.26 -1.66 -11.31
N ALA A 60 -6.14 -1.37 -12.27
CA ALA A 60 -5.77 -0.60 -13.47
C ALA A 60 -5.25 0.81 -13.12
N VAL A 61 -5.86 1.48 -12.13
CA VAL A 61 -5.40 2.79 -11.63
C VAL A 61 -4.02 2.68 -10.98
N HIS A 62 -3.78 1.66 -10.14
CA HIS A 62 -2.46 1.43 -9.53
C HIS A 62 -1.38 1.20 -10.59
N VAL A 63 -1.65 0.36 -11.59
CA VAL A 63 -0.73 0.11 -12.71
C VAL A 63 -0.45 1.39 -13.49
N ALA A 64 -1.49 2.13 -13.90
CA ALA A 64 -1.31 3.35 -14.70
C ALA A 64 -0.56 4.45 -13.93
N THR A 65 -0.87 4.66 -12.64
CA THR A 65 -0.15 5.63 -11.79
C THR A 65 1.30 5.20 -11.55
N ALA A 66 1.58 3.91 -11.44
CA ALA A 66 2.95 3.39 -11.33
C ALA A 66 3.74 3.61 -12.62
N MET A 67 3.14 3.35 -13.78
CA MET A 67 3.75 3.63 -15.08
C MET A 67 4.01 5.13 -15.27
N TYR A 68 3.09 5.99 -14.82
CA TYR A 68 3.31 7.45 -14.84
C TYR A 68 4.49 7.85 -13.97
N ASP A 69 4.58 7.34 -12.74
CA ASP A 69 5.65 7.68 -11.80
C ASP A 69 7.03 7.19 -12.25
N THR A 70 7.07 6.11 -13.02
CA THR A 70 8.31 5.56 -13.61
C THR A 70 8.62 6.12 -15.00
N GLY A 71 7.76 6.99 -15.56
CA GLY A 71 7.97 7.65 -16.84
C GLY A 71 7.77 6.75 -18.07
N VAL A 72 7.05 5.64 -17.92
CA VAL A 72 6.80 4.67 -19.01
C VAL A 72 5.32 4.61 -19.44
N LEU A 73 4.45 5.46 -18.89
CA LEU A 73 3.04 5.51 -19.27
C LEU A 73 2.89 6.07 -20.71
N ASP A 74 2.30 5.27 -21.59
CA ASP A 74 1.73 5.78 -22.83
C ASP A 74 0.32 6.35 -22.55
N GLU A 75 0.21 7.66 -22.51
CA GLU A 75 -1.06 8.34 -22.20
C GLU A 75 -2.17 8.04 -23.21
N SER A 76 -1.82 7.75 -24.46
CA SER A 76 -2.78 7.41 -25.51
C SER A 76 -3.41 6.03 -25.29
N SER A 77 -2.76 5.16 -24.54
CA SER A 77 -3.22 3.82 -24.20
C SER A 77 -4.10 3.75 -22.94
N VAL A 78 -4.26 4.88 -22.20
CA VAL A 78 -5.05 4.91 -20.97
C VAL A 78 -6.55 4.72 -21.28
N PRO A 79 -7.20 3.68 -20.75
CA PRO A 79 -8.63 3.48 -20.94
C PRO A 79 -9.45 4.66 -20.41
N THR A 80 -10.49 5.06 -21.14
CA THR A 80 -11.37 6.19 -20.75
C THR A 80 -11.94 6.03 -19.35
N GLU A 81 -12.21 4.80 -18.91
CA GLU A 81 -12.75 4.48 -17.60
C GLU A 81 -11.85 4.89 -16.44
N ILE A 82 -10.53 4.85 -16.63
CA ILE A 82 -9.56 5.23 -15.58
C ILE A 82 -8.87 6.57 -15.84
N ALA A 83 -9.14 7.21 -16.98
CA ALA A 83 -8.47 8.45 -17.37
C ALA A 83 -8.61 9.56 -16.30
N GLY A 84 -9.80 9.74 -15.74
CA GLY A 84 -10.02 10.73 -14.69
C GLY A 84 -9.21 10.47 -13.41
N TYR A 85 -9.02 9.19 -13.02
CA TYR A 85 -8.17 8.83 -11.88
C TYR A 85 -6.69 9.14 -12.16
N CYS A 86 -6.23 8.91 -13.39
CA CYS A 86 -4.87 9.25 -13.81
C CYS A 86 -4.65 10.77 -13.76
N GLU A 87 -5.63 11.57 -14.24
CA GLU A 87 -5.56 13.03 -14.12
C GLU A 87 -5.57 13.50 -12.66
N ALA A 88 -6.36 12.86 -11.79
CA ALA A 88 -6.36 13.13 -10.36
C ALA A 88 -4.98 12.89 -9.73
N TRP A 89 -4.29 11.80 -10.12
CA TRP A 89 -2.93 11.50 -9.67
C TRP A 89 -1.91 12.54 -10.16
N LYS A 90 -1.93 12.90 -11.44
CA LYS A 90 -1.08 13.95 -12.00
C LYS A 90 -1.28 15.29 -11.28
N ARG A 91 -2.54 15.65 -11.02
CA ARG A 91 -2.90 16.85 -10.28
C ARG A 91 -2.37 16.82 -8.85
N PHE A 92 -2.57 15.71 -8.12
CA PHE A 92 -2.01 15.51 -6.79
C PHE A 92 -0.50 15.72 -6.77
N ARG A 93 0.23 15.09 -7.69
CA ARG A 93 1.68 15.23 -7.84
C ARG A 93 2.10 16.68 -8.08
N LYS A 94 1.39 17.37 -8.99
CA LYS A 94 1.64 18.77 -9.32
C LYS A 94 1.38 19.71 -8.14
N ASP A 95 0.26 19.54 -7.45
CA ASP A 95 -0.17 20.45 -6.39
C ASP A 95 0.70 20.32 -5.13
N THR A 96 1.04 19.09 -4.76
CA THR A 96 1.78 18.77 -3.54
C THR A 96 3.31 18.72 -3.73
N GLY A 97 3.78 18.62 -4.98
CA GLY A 97 5.19 18.35 -5.26
C GLY A 97 5.63 16.98 -4.76
N PHE A 98 4.73 15.99 -4.73
CA PHE A 98 5.09 14.65 -4.27
C PHE A 98 6.08 13.99 -5.24
N MET A 99 7.23 13.60 -4.74
CA MET A 99 8.28 12.87 -5.46
C MET A 99 8.33 11.44 -4.94
N PRO A 100 7.85 10.44 -5.71
CA PRO A 100 7.98 9.05 -5.32
C PRO A 100 9.43 8.60 -5.31
N GLU A 101 9.82 7.90 -4.25
CA GLU A 101 11.13 7.24 -4.11
C GLU A 101 11.00 5.74 -4.40
N TRP A 102 9.93 5.12 -3.89
CA TRP A 102 9.58 3.73 -4.14
C TRP A 102 8.14 3.64 -4.66
N VAL A 103 7.95 2.77 -5.65
CA VAL A 103 6.68 2.55 -6.34
C VAL A 103 6.38 1.06 -6.30
N GLU A 104 5.17 0.67 -5.86
CA GLU A 104 4.68 -0.72 -5.79
C GLU A 104 5.72 -1.67 -5.16
N ARG A 105 6.17 -1.32 -3.96
CA ARG A 105 7.23 -2.08 -3.30
C ARG A 105 6.69 -3.13 -2.35
N ILE A 106 7.17 -4.37 -2.50
CA ILE A 106 6.93 -5.42 -1.51
C ILE A 106 7.68 -5.07 -0.22
N VAL A 107 6.93 -5.08 0.89
CA VAL A 107 7.41 -4.83 2.25
C VAL A 107 6.97 -5.96 3.16
N TRP A 108 7.77 -6.25 4.19
CA TRP A 108 7.47 -7.36 5.10
C TRP A 108 8.05 -7.14 6.48
N SER A 109 7.47 -7.82 7.45
CA SER A 109 8.00 -7.95 8.80
C SER A 109 8.19 -9.42 9.12
N THR A 110 9.43 -9.89 9.19
CA THR A 110 9.72 -11.27 9.61
C THR A 110 9.37 -11.50 11.07
N GLN A 111 9.51 -10.47 11.91
CA GLN A 111 9.18 -10.53 13.32
C GLN A 111 7.70 -10.74 13.56
N GLN A 112 6.84 -10.10 12.76
CA GLN A 112 5.39 -10.17 12.91
C GLN A 112 4.75 -11.18 11.94
N GLY A 113 5.47 -11.65 10.93
CA GLY A 113 5.00 -12.70 10.03
C GLY A 113 3.93 -12.23 9.03
N TYR A 114 4.10 -11.05 8.40
CA TYR A 114 3.20 -10.56 7.35
C TYR A 114 3.97 -9.81 6.26
N ALA A 115 3.33 -9.62 5.13
CA ALA A 115 3.87 -8.86 4.00
C ALA A 115 2.77 -8.07 3.29
N GLY A 116 3.16 -7.24 2.32
CA GLY A 116 2.25 -6.52 1.45
C GLY A 116 3.00 -5.73 0.39
N THR A 117 2.27 -5.15 -0.55
CA THR A 117 2.81 -4.18 -1.50
C THR A 117 2.31 -2.81 -1.10
N LEU A 118 3.23 -1.92 -0.72
CA LEU A 118 2.91 -0.52 -0.50
C LEU A 118 2.91 0.22 -1.85
N ASP A 119 2.00 1.18 -2.00
CA ASP A 119 1.87 1.89 -3.26
C ASP A 119 3.05 2.83 -3.50
N ARG A 120 3.30 3.76 -2.59
CA ARG A 120 4.37 4.76 -2.71
C ARG A 120 5.02 5.07 -1.38
N THR A 121 6.34 5.28 -1.41
CA THR A 121 6.99 6.19 -0.46
C THR A 121 7.69 7.30 -1.22
N GLY A 122 7.88 8.45 -0.58
CA GLY A 122 8.49 9.61 -1.21
C GLY A 122 8.49 10.82 -0.30
N PHE A 123 8.64 12.00 -0.93
CA PHE A 123 8.80 13.27 -0.25
C PHE A 123 7.85 14.31 -0.84
N PHE A 124 7.38 15.25 -0.01
CA PHE A 124 6.55 16.38 -0.42
C PHE A 124 7.37 17.67 -0.46
N GLU A 125 7.49 18.31 -1.62
CA GLU A 125 8.19 19.60 -1.73
C GLU A 125 7.30 20.79 -1.36
N ARG A 126 5.99 20.70 -1.63
CA ARG A 126 5.07 21.85 -1.55
C ARG A 126 4.03 21.75 -0.42
N LEU A 127 4.01 20.67 0.32
CA LEU A 127 3.08 20.50 1.43
C LEU A 127 3.66 21.17 2.69
N LYS A 128 3.34 22.46 2.90
CA LYS A 128 3.97 23.35 3.90
C LYS A 128 4.04 22.80 5.32
N ARG A 129 3.11 21.90 5.70
CA ARG A 129 3.08 21.29 7.04
C ARG A 129 4.04 20.11 7.21
N ILE A 130 4.64 19.64 6.12
CA ILE A 130 5.54 18.49 6.09
C ILE A 130 6.96 18.97 5.77
N ASN A 131 7.93 18.54 6.56
CA ASN A 131 9.32 18.80 6.24
C ASN A 131 9.72 17.99 4.97
N PRO A 132 10.22 18.67 3.90
CA PRO A 132 10.52 18.01 2.61
C PRO A 132 11.57 16.90 2.69
N THR A 133 12.33 16.80 3.79
CA THR A 133 13.30 15.72 4.00
C THR A 133 12.72 14.50 4.71
N MET A 134 11.47 14.58 5.16
CA MET A 134 10.80 13.47 5.85
C MET A 134 10.11 12.55 4.85
N ARG A 135 10.47 11.27 4.90
CA ARG A 135 9.82 10.25 4.08
C ARG A 135 8.38 10.05 4.51
N CYS A 136 7.50 10.06 3.52
CA CYS A 136 6.07 9.84 3.66
C CYS A 136 5.67 8.56 2.93
N LEU A 137 4.64 7.87 3.44
CA LEU A 137 3.92 6.81 2.76
C LEU A 137 2.65 7.41 2.18
N VAL A 138 2.34 7.07 0.94
CA VAL A 138 1.11 7.47 0.24
C VAL A 138 0.44 6.21 -0.30
N ASP A 139 -0.75 5.94 0.20
CA ASP A 139 -1.62 4.84 -0.20
C ASP A 139 -2.70 5.37 -1.15
N ILE A 140 -2.83 4.76 -2.34
CA ILE A 140 -3.72 5.21 -3.40
C ILE A 140 -5.07 4.49 -3.29
N LYS A 141 -6.16 5.22 -3.38
CA LYS A 141 -7.51 4.66 -3.36
C LYS A 141 -8.34 5.18 -4.54
N ALA A 142 -8.74 4.28 -5.42
CA ALA A 142 -9.68 4.55 -6.53
C ALA A 142 -11.12 4.21 -6.10
N THR A 143 -11.61 4.86 -5.03
CA THR A 143 -12.93 4.59 -4.45
C THR A 143 -13.59 5.85 -3.94
N ALA A 144 -14.92 5.94 -4.08
CA ALA A 144 -15.68 7.06 -3.53
C ALA A 144 -15.92 6.95 -2.02
N ALA A 145 -15.87 5.73 -1.46
CA ALA A 145 -16.16 5.49 -0.05
C ALA A 145 -14.89 5.51 0.79
N TYR A 146 -14.99 6.12 1.98
CA TYR A 146 -14.01 5.96 3.04
C TYR A 146 -14.09 4.54 3.62
N MET A 147 -12.92 3.95 3.90
CA MET A 147 -12.82 2.63 4.51
C MET A 147 -11.97 2.71 5.78
N PRO A 148 -12.52 2.37 6.97
CA PRO A 148 -11.79 2.41 8.24
C PRO A 148 -10.55 1.52 8.30
N SER A 149 -10.40 0.59 7.36
CA SER A 149 -9.20 -0.26 7.25
C SER A 149 -7.98 0.47 6.69
N VAL A 150 -8.12 1.70 6.16
CA VAL A 150 -7.01 2.45 5.54
C VAL A 150 -5.98 2.90 6.58
N GLU A 151 -6.42 3.31 7.77
CA GLU A 151 -5.53 3.71 8.85
C GLU A 151 -4.62 2.56 9.30
N PRO A 152 -5.14 1.40 9.74
CA PRO A 152 -4.30 0.28 10.11
C PRO A 152 -3.53 -0.32 8.93
N GLN A 153 -4.03 -0.21 7.69
CA GLN A 153 -3.31 -0.61 6.48
C GLN A 153 -2.04 0.22 6.29
N THR A 154 -2.15 1.54 6.31
CA THR A 154 -1.00 2.44 6.14
C THR A 154 0.00 2.29 7.29
N ALA A 155 -0.47 2.02 8.52
CA ALA A 155 0.39 1.75 9.67
C ALA A 155 1.18 0.44 9.50
N ALA A 156 0.51 -0.63 9.03
CA ALA A 156 1.15 -1.91 8.74
C ALA A 156 2.24 -1.77 7.67
N TYR A 157 1.96 -1.06 6.58
CA TYR A 157 2.94 -0.83 5.53
C TYR A 157 4.13 0.00 6.02
N SER A 158 3.88 1.07 6.80
CA SER A 158 4.94 1.88 7.40
C SER A 158 5.84 1.06 8.32
N HIS A 159 5.24 0.21 9.18
CA HIS A 159 5.96 -0.69 10.07
C HIS A 159 6.80 -1.73 9.30
N ALA A 160 6.21 -2.38 8.28
CA ALA A 160 6.91 -3.36 7.47
C ALA A 160 8.04 -2.71 6.64
N PHE A 161 7.83 -1.51 6.10
CA PHE A 161 8.86 -0.77 5.38
C PHE A 161 10.05 -0.44 6.29
N ALA A 162 9.79 0.04 7.50
CA ALA A 162 10.86 0.31 8.47
C ALA A 162 11.61 -0.96 8.85
N ALA A 163 10.92 -2.10 8.97
CA ALA A 163 11.53 -3.38 9.30
C ALA A 163 12.43 -3.92 8.17
N CYS A 164 11.99 -3.88 6.92
CA CYS A 164 12.74 -4.47 5.80
C CYS A 164 13.72 -3.51 5.12
N ALA A 165 13.45 -2.20 5.09
CA ALA A 165 14.31 -1.21 4.47
C ALA A 165 15.24 -0.50 5.46
N HIS A 166 15.03 -0.65 6.78
CA HIS A 166 15.72 0.06 7.85
C HIS A 166 15.63 1.59 7.72
N LEU A 167 14.55 2.07 7.10
CA LEU A 167 14.29 3.48 6.86
C LEU A 167 12.94 3.87 7.47
N PRO A 168 12.88 4.94 8.31
CA PRO A 168 11.62 5.34 8.89
C PRO A 168 10.71 6.07 7.89
N VAL A 169 9.42 5.78 7.97
CA VAL A 169 8.36 6.62 7.44
C VAL A 169 7.85 7.51 8.57
N ARG A 170 7.72 8.81 8.34
CA ARG A 170 7.32 9.79 9.37
C ARG A 170 5.87 10.22 9.28
N HIS A 171 5.31 10.20 8.06
CA HIS A 171 3.94 10.60 7.80
C HIS A 171 3.26 9.57 6.91
N ARG A 172 2.02 9.25 7.20
CA ARG A 172 1.19 8.30 6.46
C ARG A 172 0.00 9.03 5.85
N PHE A 173 -0.20 8.85 4.57
CA PHE A 173 -1.30 9.46 3.84
C PHE A 173 -2.06 8.42 3.05
N SER A 174 -3.36 8.66 2.88
CA SER A 174 -4.11 8.11 1.75
C SER A 174 -4.48 9.22 0.77
N VAL A 175 -4.38 8.93 -0.51
CA VAL A 175 -4.87 9.78 -1.57
C VAL A 175 -6.01 9.08 -2.29
N ARG A 176 -7.20 9.62 -2.14
CA ARG A 176 -8.38 9.14 -2.83
C ARG A 176 -8.51 9.87 -4.15
N LEU A 177 -8.37 9.12 -5.23
CA LEU A 177 -8.54 9.62 -6.60
C LEU A 177 -10.00 9.49 -7.01
N MET A 178 -10.51 10.46 -7.75
CA MET A 178 -11.89 10.53 -8.22
C MET A 178 -11.95 10.51 -9.76
N PRO A 179 -12.98 9.91 -10.35
CA PRO A 179 -13.11 9.80 -11.80
C PRO A 179 -13.26 11.15 -12.52
N GLU A 180 -13.62 12.21 -11.79
CA GLU A 180 -13.73 13.58 -12.32
C GLU A 180 -12.39 14.33 -12.36
N GLY A 181 -11.26 13.67 -12.09
CA GLY A 181 -9.93 14.28 -12.10
C GLY A 181 -9.56 15.05 -10.83
N ASN A 182 -10.31 14.84 -9.75
CA ASN A 182 -10.05 15.43 -8.44
C ASN A 182 -9.44 14.40 -7.48
N TYR A 183 -8.84 14.88 -6.40
CA TYR A 183 -8.31 14.02 -5.35
C TYR A 183 -8.63 14.56 -3.95
N GLN A 184 -8.58 13.67 -2.96
CA GLN A 184 -8.61 14.02 -1.55
C GLN A 184 -7.40 13.40 -0.85
N LEU A 185 -6.60 14.23 -0.17
CA LEU A 185 -5.45 13.79 0.62
C LEU A 185 -5.82 13.79 2.10
N THR A 186 -5.65 12.66 2.77
CA THR A 186 -5.88 12.50 4.20
C THR A 186 -4.60 12.02 4.88
N GLU A 187 -4.20 12.69 5.94
CA GLU A 187 -3.09 12.27 6.80
C GLU A 187 -3.61 11.40 7.94
N HIS A 188 -2.92 10.29 8.21
CA HIS A 188 -3.25 9.34 9.27
C HIS A 188 -2.20 9.45 10.39
N THR A 189 -2.60 10.02 11.52
CA THR A 189 -1.69 10.39 12.63
C THR A 189 -1.89 9.58 13.89
N ASP A 190 -2.94 8.75 13.97
CA ASP A 190 -3.22 7.98 15.18
C ASP A 190 -2.11 6.92 15.42
N PRO A 191 -1.38 7.00 16.55
CA PRO A 191 -0.35 6.02 16.88
C PRO A 191 -0.92 4.64 17.21
N SER A 192 -2.21 4.53 17.50
CA SER A 192 -2.86 3.25 17.81
C SER A 192 -3.16 2.39 16.57
N ASP A 193 -3.11 2.94 15.37
CA ASP A 193 -3.41 2.22 14.12
C ASP A 193 -2.59 0.94 13.95
N ILE A 194 -1.31 0.96 14.34
CA ILE A 194 -0.49 -0.24 14.26
C ILE A 194 -0.93 -1.31 15.27
N ALA A 195 -1.40 -0.93 16.46
CA ALA A 195 -1.91 -1.86 17.45
C ALA A 195 -3.22 -2.50 16.96
N VAL A 196 -4.07 -1.75 16.26
CA VAL A 196 -5.27 -2.27 15.61
C VAL A 196 -4.91 -3.33 14.57
N PHE A 197 -3.94 -3.03 13.69
CA PHE A 197 -3.48 -4.01 12.70
C PHE A 197 -2.92 -5.28 13.35
N LEU A 198 -2.07 -5.16 14.37
CA LEU A 198 -1.47 -6.31 15.06
C LEU A 198 -2.53 -7.14 15.80
N SER A 199 -3.58 -6.52 16.31
CA SER A 199 -4.72 -7.22 16.87
C SER A 199 -5.49 -8.02 15.80
N CYS A 200 -5.70 -7.43 14.63
CA CYS A 200 -6.28 -8.14 13.49
C CYS A 200 -5.39 -9.32 13.04
N LEU A 201 -4.08 -9.15 12.99
CA LEU A 201 -3.13 -10.23 12.66
C LEU A 201 -3.24 -11.38 13.66
N THR A 202 -3.35 -11.09 14.97
CA THR A 202 -3.55 -12.09 16.01
C THR A 202 -4.86 -12.86 15.81
N VAL A 203 -5.97 -12.15 15.58
CA VAL A 203 -7.28 -12.78 15.32
C VAL A 203 -7.26 -13.62 14.04
N TYR A 204 -6.59 -13.13 12.98
CA TYR A 204 -6.43 -13.86 11.73
C TYR A 204 -5.74 -15.21 11.92
N HIS A 205 -4.63 -15.25 12.66
CA HIS A 205 -3.91 -16.50 12.94
C HIS A 205 -4.75 -17.43 13.84
N TRP A 206 -5.36 -16.89 14.89
CA TRP A 206 -6.21 -17.66 15.78
C TRP A 206 -7.37 -18.37 15.02
N ARG A 207 -8.04 -17.65 14.10
CA ARG A 207 -9.09 -18.24 13.26
C ARG A 207 -8.57 -19.37 12.39
N LYS A 208 -7.36 -19.23 11.82
CA LYS A 208 -6.77 -20.27 10.98
C LYS A 208 -6.39 -21.54 11.72
N GLU A 209 -6.03 -21.42 12.99
CA GLU A 209 -5.65 -22.56 13.83
C GLU A 209 -6.89 -23.31 14.39
N HIS A 210 -8.07 -22.66 14.41
CA HIS A 210 -9.30 -23.18 15.02
C HIS A 210 -10.47 -23.35 14.03
N ALA A 211 -10.22 -23.26 12.70
CA ALA A 211 -11.22 -23.40 11.64
C ALA A 211 -11.37 -24.84 11.16
#